data_64ad9537b936dc79bac71d7957f0ca06
#
_entry.id   64ad9537b936dc79bac71d7957f0ca06
#
_cell.length_a   1.000
_cell.length_b   1.000
_cell.length_c   1.000
_cell.angle_alpha   90.00
_cell.angle_beta   90.00
_cell.angle_gamma   90.00
#
_symmetry.space_group_name_H-M   'P 1'
#
loop_
_entity.id
_entity.type
_entity.pdbx_description
1 polymer ?
#
loop_
_entity_poly.entity_id
_entity_poly.type
_entity_poly.pdbx_seq_one_letter_code
_entity_poly.pdbx_strand_id
1 'polypeptide(L)'
;MTTVEFDSQPSVLAPAANSAPALRSASRTARIRLAVVSTHDDLCGIAAYTRSLERQLGDIFDVTVFELNQFLLRSTHRRVRKFGDRHIHAICREIRHYDTVNLQLEHGTLGRGCGDIFRRFNWIVRASPRLSVTFHSIMLSEAFDFAEWFREICRFNFAKAIAMRSGYMRANRLSAGIATRLRRAQRLKPVAVVVHTRRDLCYMKYVHGMRNVYDHPLSFVDVAEAQEIRLTASRAKFPVLDAVPAQTKLVGVFGFLSRYKGFDTVIRALHHLPEDYHLLIFGGVHPNEIRRHQPIDPVVSSLFDAGYIDTSVAERTRGQPGASAPGVSFAVDGSMRDLLVEHPKDLSSRIHFLGAQSDADFLSGMAICDTVVFPYLEVGQSSSGPISQSLELGCRVIASRTHTFLQFAKYHPDTIEFFDIGNHLQLAGLIIARPQFDVRERLLTFNVETNKATYLAANGDRREAEAAAAMARLKAQVASTAWSEI
;
A
#
# COMPACT_ATOMS: atom_id res chain seq x y z
N MET A 1 16.11 33.68 31.34
CA MET A 1 17.06 32.54 31.33
C MET A 1 16.59 31.59 32.39
N THR A 2 15.82 30.61 32.01
CA THR A 2 15.32 29.54 32.90
C THR A 2 15.70 28.21 32.22
N THR A 3 16.67 27.56 32.81
CA THR A 3 17.18 26.24 32.43
C THR A 3 16.10 25.20 32.71
N VAL A 4 15.57 24.59 31.68
CA VAL A 4 14.73 23.38 31.77
C VAL A 4 15.65 22.18 31.60
N GLU A 5 15.91 21.50 32.69
CA GLU A 5 16.54 20.19 32.69
C GLU A 5 15.58 19.18 32.06
N PHE A 6 15.97 18.61 30.92
CA PHE A 6 15.33 17.44 30.33
C PHE A 6 15.99 16.18 30.87
N ASP A 7 15.48 15.70 31.99
CA ASP A 7 15.70 14.34 32.44
C ASP A 7 14.54 13.49 31.94
N SER A 8 14.74 12.76 30.86
CA SER A 8 13.84 11.74 30.38
C SER A 8 14.59 10.66 29.66
N GLN A 9 14.88 9.59 30.41
CA GLN A 9 15.20 8.31 29.80
C GLN A 9 13.99 7.87 28.96
N PRO A 10 14.19 7.35 27.73
CA PRO A 10 13.08 6.75 26.98
C PRO A 10 12.63 5.49 27.74
N SER A 11 11.40 5.53 28.27
CA SER A 11 10.74 4.36 28.82
C SER A 11 10.58 3.31 27.71
N VAL A 12 11.37 2.24 27.82
CA VAL A 12 11.08 0.99 27.13
C VAL A 12 9.84 0.43 27.84
N LEU A 13 8.68 0.53 27.22
CA LEU A 13 7.46 -0.09 27.70
C LEU A 13 7.67 -1.60 27.76
N ALA A 14 7.82 -2.13 28.96
CA ALA A 14 7.71 -3.54 29.21
C ALA A 14 6.25 -3.97 29.05
N PRO A 15 5.98 -5.15 28.50
CA PRO A 15 4.61 -5.65 28.38
C PRO A 15 4.02 -5.85 29.78
N ALA A 16 2.79 -5.34 30.00
CA ALA A 16 2.03 -5.51 31.21
C ALA A 16 1.77 -7.01 31.47
N ALA A 17 2.35 -7.54 32.55
CA ALA A 17 2.09 -8.88 33.03
C ALA A 17 0.73 -8.91 33.72
N ASN A 18 -0.29 -9.47 33.07
CA ASN A 18 -1.53 -9.88 33.73
C ASN A 18 -1.36 -11.29 34.28
N SER A 19 -1.18 -11.39 35.59
CA SER A 19 -1.14 -12.65 36.32
C SER A 19 -2.53 -12.96 36.92
N ALA A 20 -3.21 -13.96 36.35
CA ALA A 20 -4.25 -14.73 37.04
C ALA A 20 -3.93 -16.23 36.91
N PRO A 21 -4.00 -17.04 37.97
CA PRO A 21 -3.65 -18.46 37.87
C PRO A 21 -4.80 -19.24 37.26
N ALA A 22 -4.60 -19.76 36.05
CA ALA A 22 -5.52 -20.67 35.37
C ALA A 22 -5.00 -22.12 35.44
N LEU A 23 -5.92 -23.01 35.72
CA LEU A 23 -5.87 -24.45 35.78
C LEU A 23 -5.02 -25.08 34.64
N ARG A 24 -4.15 -25.99 35.03
CA ARG A 24 -3.35 -26.83 34.13
C ARG A 24 -4.30 -27.76 33.34
N SER A 25 -4.39 -27.56 32.03
CA SER A 25 -4.91 -28.53 31.08
C SER A 25 -3.91 -28.74 29.95
N ALA A 26 -3.70 -30.00 29.61
CA ALA A 26 -3.06 -30.61 28.44
C ALA A 26 -1.97 -29.79 27.70
N SER A 27 -0.83 -30.38 27.45
CA SER A 27 0.35 -29.86 26.74
C SER A 27 -0.02 -29.11 25.45
N ARG A 28 -0.19 -27.81 25.54
CA ARG A 28 -0.16 -26.92 24.40
C ARG A 28 1.29 -26.91 23.91
N THR A 29 1.53 -27.47 22.75
CA THR A 29 2.79 -27.20 22.02
C THR A 29 2.99 -25.69 22.01
N ALA A 30 4.12 -25.22 22.57
CA ALA A 30 4.40 -23.80 22.68
C ALA A 30 4.32 -23.17 21.28
N ARG A 31 3.52 -22.10 21.13
CA ARG A 31 3.39 -21.40 19.86
C ARG A 31 4.76 -20.85 19.44
N ILE A 32 5.04 -20.87 18.16
CA ILE A 32 6.25 -20.27 17.57
C ILE A 32 6.21 -18.76 17.86
N ARG A 33 7.27 -18.23 18.47
CA ARG A 33 7.42 -16.78 18.74
C ARG A 33 7.88 -16.08 17.47
N LEU A 34 7.01 -15.20 16.96
CA LEU A 34 7.25 -14.42 15.75
C LEU A 34 7.53 -12.95 16.10
N ALA A 35 8.71 -12.47 15.78
CA ALA A 35 9.02 -11.05 15.81
C ALA A 35 8.67 -10.39 14.47
N VAL A 36 7.77 -9.42 14.46
CA VAL A 36 7.46 -8.61 13.27
C VAL A 36 8.19 -7.28 13.37
N VAL A 37 9.12 -7.01 12.46
CA VAL A 37 9.87 -5.74 12.41
C VAL A 37 9.25 -4.85 11.35
N SER A 38 8.53 -3.81 11.76
CA SER A 38 7.75 -2.95 10.87
C SER A 38 7.45 -1.58 11.48
N THR A 39 6.82 -0.68 10.72
CA THR A 39 6.07 0.45 11.28
C THR A 39 4.75 -0.05 11.86
N HIS A 40 4.31 0.51 12.98
CA HIS A 40 3.08 0.13 13.67
C HIS A 40 2.24 1.35 14.09
N ASP A 41 2.81 2.26 14.86
CA ASP A 41 2.12 3.46 15.38
C ASP A 41 2.34 4.69 14.47
N ASP A 42 2.37 4.47 13.15
CA ASP A 42 2.58 5.51 12.15
C ASP A 42 1.36 5.62 11.23
N LEU A 43 1.10 6.82 10.73
CA LEU A 43 0.06 7.06 9.72
C LEU A 43 0.59 6.65 8.33
N CYS A 44 0.64 5.36 8.07
CA CYS A 44 1.02 4.85 6.75
C CYS A 44 0.37 3.49 6.48
N GLY A 45 0.24 3.16 5.17
CA GLY A 45 -0.39 1.91 4.75
C GLY A 45 0.31 0.64 5.26
N ILE A 46 1.63 0.70 5.52
CA ILE A 46 2.39 -0.43 6.07
C ILE A 46 2.05 -0.64 7.54
N ALA A 47 1.89 0.44 8.31
CA ALA A 47 1.47 0.35 9.70
C ALA A 47 0.06 -0.24 9.81
N ALA A 48 -0.88 0.20 8.97
CA ALA A 48 -2.22 -0.39 8.90
C ALA A 48 -2.17 -1.89 8.54
N TYR A 49 -1.33 -2.28 7.57
CA TYR A 49 -1.13 -3.69 7.25
C TYR A 49 -0.50 -4.47 8.40
N THR A 50 0.49 -3.89 9.10
CA THR A 50 1.14 -4.52 10.25
C THR A 50 0.15 -4.78 11.38
N ARG A 51 -0.72 -3.81 11.72
CA ARG A 51 -1.78 -3.99 12.73
C ARG A 51 -2.77 -5.09 12.34
N SER A 52 -3.16 -5.13 11.07
CA SER A 52 -4.01 -6.22 10.56
C SER A 52 -3.29 -7.57 10.61
N LEU A 53 -2.03 -7.61 10.21
CA LEU A 53 -1.22 -8.84 10.22
C LEU A 53 -1.00 -9.37 11.65
N GLU A 54 -0.75 -8.50 12.63
CA GLU A 54 -0.64 -8.86 14.05
C GLU A 54 -1.90 -9.56 14.54
N ARG A 55 -3.09 -9.00 14.24
CA ARG A 55 -4.37 -9.65 14.58
C ARG A 55 -4.53 -11.00 13.87
N GLN A 56 -4.29 -11.05 12.57
CA GLN A 56 -4.41 -12.27 11.77
C GLN A 56 -3.49 -13.40 12.25
N LEU A 57 -2.25 -13.08 12.55
CA LEU A 57 -1.24 -14.08 12.92
C LEU A 57 -1.27 -14.46 14.41
N GLY A 58 -1.93 -13.68 15.27
CA GLY A 58 -2.06 -13.96 16.70
C GLY A 58 -2.73 -15.28 17.04
N ASP A 59 -3.50 -15.85 16.10
CA ASP A 59 -4.11 -17.19 16.27
C ASP A 59 -3.10 -18.34 16.12
N ILE A 60 -2.06 -18.14 15.32
CA ILE A 60 -1.11 -19.19 14.92
C ILE A 60 0.31 -18.97 15.48
N PHE A 61 0.69 -17.76 15.80
CA PHE A 61 1.98 -17.39 16.38
C PHE A 61 1.80 -16.62 17.69
N ASP A 62 2.86 -16.62 18.51
CA ASP A 62 3.03 -15.63 19.58
C ASP A 62 3.76 -14.41 18.94
N VAL A 63 2.96 -13.40 18.57
CA VAL A 63 3.42 -12.26 17.77
C VAL A 63 3.87 -11.12 18.66
N THR A 64 5.05 -10.58 18.37
CA THR A 64 5.53 -9.32 18.96
C THR A 64 5.99 -8.37 17.85
N VAL A 65 5.45 -7.17 17.82
CA VAL A 65 5.84 -6.14 16.85
C VAL A 65 6.99 -5.30 17.41
N PHE A 66 8.06 -5.18 16.64
CA PHE A 66 9.20 -4.28 16.88
C PHE A 66 9.09 -3.09 15.93
N GLU A 67 8.68 -1.96 16.46
CA GLU A 67 8.41 -0.77 15.67
C GLU A 67 9.68 -0.13 15.11
N LEU A 68 9.60 0.23 13.82
CA LEU A 68 10.60 1.04 13.12
C LEU A 68 10.27 2.53 13.27
N ASN A 69 10.83 3.18 14.29
CA ASN A 69 10.58 4.60 14.56
C ASN A 69 11.04 5.49 13.40
N GLN A 70 10.08 6.02 12.64
CA GLN A 70 10.35 6.76 11.41
C GLN A 70 11.04 8.11 11.67
N PHE A 71 10.80 8.77 12.80
CA PHE A 71 11.49 10.00 13.17
C PHE A 71 13.01 9.76 13.30
N LEU A 72 13.40 8.67 13.95
CA LEU A 72 14.82 8.31 14.13
C LEU A 72 15.46 7.82 12.83
N LEU A 73 14.75 7.00 12.06
CA LEU A 73 15.30 6.29 10.92
C LEU A 73 15.40 7.17 9.68
N ARG A 74 14.46 8.09 9.47
CA ARG A 74 14.38 8.95 8.27
C ARG A 74 15.02 10.33 8.43
N SER A 75 15.50 10.67 9.62
CA SER A 75 16.14 11.97 9.86
C SER A 75 17.42 12.14 9.02
N THR A 76 17.61 13.35 8.50
CA THR A 76 18.86 13.77 7.85
C THR A 76 19.90 14.25 8.85
N HIS A 77 19.47 14.59 10.08
CA HIS A 77 20.37 15.11 11.11
C HIS A 77 21.31 14.04 11.65
N ARG A 78 22.62 14.30 11.63
CA ARG A 78 23.65 13.30 11.97
C ARG A 78 23.49 12.66 13.36
N ARG A 79 23.11 13.46 14.38
CA ARG A 79 22.88 12.91 15.74
C ARG A 79 21.67 11.96 15.76
N VAL A 80 20.55 12.37 15.17
CA VAL A 80 19.33 11.57 15.14
C VAL A 80 19.56 10.26 14.37
N ARG A 81 20.31 10.29 13.26
CA ARG A 81 20.70 9.07 12.53
C ARG A 81 21.47 8.08 13.38
N LYS A 82 22.35 8.57 14.31
CA LYS A 82 23.04 7.69 15.27
C LYS A 82 22.08 7.03 16.26
N PHE A 83 21.05 7.75 16.71
CA PHE A 83 19.97 7.17 17.52
C PHE A 83 19.18 6.14 16.74
N GLY A 84 18.86 6.41 15.47
CA GLY A 84 18.25 5.42 14.58
C GLY A 84 19.08 4.14 14.43
N ASP A 85 20.39 4.24 14.31
CA ASP A 85 21.29 3.07 14.28
C ASP A 85 21.27 2.31 15.61
N ARG A 86 21.28 3.01 16.77
CA ARG A 86 21.15 2.39 18.10
C ARG A 86 19.79 1.70 18.26
N HIS A 87 18.70 2.32 17.78
CA HIS A 87 17.37 1.74 17.79
C HIS A 87 17.34 0.39 17.03
N ILE A 88 17.88 0.33 15.81
CA ILE A 88 17.98 -0.93 15.06
C ILE A 88 18.87 -1.94 15.79
N HIS A 89 19.96 -1.52 16.44
CA HIS A 89 20.78 -2.44 17.23
C HIS A 89 20.06 -2.99 18.47
N ALA A 90 19.18 -2.18 19.10
CA ALA A 90 18.32 -2.66 20.18
C ALA A 90 17.35 -3.72 19.67
N ILE A 91 16.61 -3.44 18.58
CA ILE A 91 15.76 -4.44 17.91
C ILE A 91 16.56 -5.71 17.58
N CYS A 92 17.76 -5.57 17.01
CA CYS A 92 18.61 -6.73 16.67
C CYS A 92 19.03 -7.56 17.88
N ARG A 93 19.12 -6.99 19.07
CA ARG A 93 19.41 -7.75 20.30
C ARG A 93 18.22 -8.59 20.74
N GLU A 94 17.03 -8.03 20.66
CA GLU A 94 15.79 -8.70 21.08
C GLU A 94 15.37 -9.81 20.11
N ILE A 95 15.36 -9.54 18.80
CA ILE A 95 14.86 -10.50 17.80
C ILE A 95 15.70 -11.79 17.70
N ARG A 96 16.91 -11.83 18.27
CA ARG A 96 17.73 -13.04 18.35
C ARG A 96 17.10 -14.13 19.23
N HIS A 97 16.23 -13.74 20.15
CA HIS A 97 15.57 -14.64 21.10
C HIS A 97 14.23 -15.16 20.58
N TYR A 98 13.81 -14.79 19.38
CA TYR A 98 12.60 -15.27 18.72
C TYR A 98 12.88 -16.45 17.82
N ASP A 99 11.88 -17.30 17.63
CA ASP A 99 12.03 -18.49 16.79
C ASP A 99 12.10 -18.11 15.31
N THR A 100 11.36 -17.09 14.91
CA THR A 100 11.36 -16.53 13.55
C THR A 100 11.15 -15.02 13.57
N VAL A 101 11.64 -14.35 12.54
CA VAL A 101 11.53 -12.89 12.35
C VAL A 101 10.91 -12.62 11.00
N ASN A 102 9.87 -11.80 10.97
CA ASN A 102 9.33 -11.24 9.74
C ASN A 102 9.71 -9.76 9.63
N LEU A 103 10.38 -9.38 8.55
CA LEU A 103 10.67 -7.99 8.22
C LEU A 103 9.69 -7.50 7.16
N GLN A 104 8.84 -6.52 7.48
CA GLN A 104 8.01 -5.81 6.52
C GLN A 104 8.88 -4.76 5.83
N LEU A 105 9.31 -5.06 4.61
CA LEU A 105 10.27 -4.24 3.88
C LEU A 105 9.57 -3.32 2.88
N GLU A 106 9.47 -2.07 3.25
CA GLU A 106 9.41 -0.95 2.31
C GLU A 106 10.73 -0.19 2.48
N HIS A 107 11.40 0.09 1.38
CA HIS A 107 12.79 0.59 1.45
C HIS A 107 12.91 1.87 2.29
N GLY A 108 11.93 2.76 2.18
CA GLY A 108 11.86 4.02 2.92
C GLY A 108 11.75 3.87 4.44
N THR A 109 11.26 2.75 4.97
CA THR A 109 11.05 2.55 6.42
C THR A 109 12.35 2.35 7.19
N LEU A 110 13.39 1.83 6.54
CA LEU A 110 14.71 1.63 7.16
C LEU A 110 15.62 2.87 7.06
N GLY A 111 15.22 3.92 6.34
CA GLY A 111 15.99 5.14 6.22
C GLY A 111 15.72 5.92 4.94
N ARG A 112 16.44 7.04 4.73
CA ARG A 112 16.35 7.85 3.51
C ARG A 112 17.43 7.52 2.48
N GLY A 113 18.62 7.19 2.95
CA GLY A 113 19.78 6.95 2.08
C GLY A 113 20.01 5.48 1.84
N CYS A 114 20.32 5.09 0.60
CA CYS A 114 20.59 3.69 0.21
C CYS A 114 21.63 3.00 1.13
N GLY A 115 22.62 3.76 1.60
CA GLY A 115 23.65 3.24 2.53
C GLY A 115 23.10 2.86 3.89
N ASP A 116 22.24 3.70 4.47
CA ASP A 116 21.65 3.45 5.80
C ASP A 116 20.64 2.29 5.71
N ILE A 117 19.78 2.32 4.68
CA ILE A 117 18.79 1.27 4.43
C ILE A 117 19.50 -0.09 4.32
N PHE A 118 20.49 -0.20 3.44
CA PHE A 118 21.19 -1.47 3.22
C PHE A 118 22.00 -1.94 4.45
N ARG A 119 22.60 -1.01 5.19
CA ARG A 119 23.34 -1.32 6.42
C ARG A 119 22.41 -1.87 7.51
N ARG A 120 21.31 -1.18 7.78
CA ARG A 120 20.30 -1.56 8.79
C ARG A 120 19.61 -2.87 8.42
N PHE A 121 19.24 -3.02 7.15
CA PHE A 121 18.76 -4.29 6.60
C PHE A 121 19.73 -5.45 6.89
N ASN A 122 21.04 -5.26 6.63
CA ASN A 122 22.04 -6.30 6.89
C ASN A 122 22.15 -6.65 8.38
N TRP A 123 21.98 -5.70 9.29
CA TRP A 123 21.99 -5.98 10.73
C TRP A 123 20.81 -6.88 11.13
N ILE A 124 19.61 -6.56 10.67
CA ILE A 124 18.41 -7.38 10.91
C ILE A 124 18.56 -8.77 10.30
N VAL A 125 19.02 -8.88 9.04
CA VAL A 125 19.28 -10.17 8.41
C VAL A 125 20.28 -11.03 9.22
N ARG A 126 21.32 -10.43 9.80
CA ARG A 126 22.31 -11.16 10.62
C ARG A 126 21.75 -11.58 11.97
N ALA A 127 20.94 -10.74 12.59
CA ALA A 127 20.41 -10.97 13.92
C ALA A 127 19.31 -12.04 13.95
N SER A 128 18.51 -12.17 12.89
CA SER A 128 17.38 -13.10 12.83
C SER A 128 17.84 -14.56 12.78
N PRO A 129 17.36 -15.47 13.65
CA PRO A 129 17.63 -16.90 13.56
C PRO A 129 17.05 -17.54 12.32
N ARG A 130 15.75 -17.37 12.10
CA ARG A 130 15.00 -17.63 10.87
C ARG A 130 14.44 -16.29 10.38
N LEU A 131 14.34 -16.08 9.08
CA LEU A 131 13.89 -14.80 8.52
C LEU A 131 12.87 -15.00 7.42
N SER A 132 11.78 -14.28 7.49
CA SER A 132 10.95 -13.98 6.32
C SER A 132 11.00 -12.48 6.02
N VAL A 133 10.98 -12.11 4.74
CA VAL A 133 10.94 -10.71 4.31
C VAL A 133 9.73 -10.52 3.41
N THR A 134 8.80 -9.67 3.85
CA THR A 134 7.66 -9.25 3.04
C THR A 134 8.03 -7.98 2.30
N PHE A 135 8.03 -8.02 0.98
CA PHE A 135 8.33 -6.85 0.14
C PHE A 135 7.03 -6.16 -0.26
N HIS A 136 6.85 -4.93 0.17
CA HIS A 136 5.73 -4.08 -0.25
C HIS A 136 5.96 -3.43 -1.62
N SER A 137 7.22 -3.22 -1.98
CA SER A 137 7.64 -2.82 -3.32
C SER A 137 8.95 -3.50 -3.70
N ILE A 138 9.08 -3.86 -4.98
CA ILE A 138 10.32 -4.41 -5.53
C ILE A 138 10.95 -3.39 -6.46
N MET A 139 12.18 -2.99 -6.15
CA MET A 139 12.99 -2.19 -7.05
C MET A 139 13.56 -3.08 -8.14
N LEU A 140 13.28 -2.74 -9.40
CA LEU A 140 13.89 -3.42 -10.53
C LEU A 140 15.39 -3.10 -10.60
N SER A 141 16.18 -4.11 -10.93
CA SER A 141 17.62 -3.93 -11.12
C SER A 141 17.90 -3.39 -12.50
N GLU A 142 18.73 -2.37 -12.58
CA GLU A 142 19.29 -1.92 -13.85
C GLU A 142 20.21 -3.00 -14.43
N ALA A 143 20.22 -3.15 -15.74
CA ALA A 143 21.17 -4.05 -16.42
C ALA A 143 22.59 -3.47 -16.36
N PHE A 144 23.59 -4.34 -16.23
CA PHE A 144 24.97 -3.94 -16.35
C PHE A 144 25.43 -4.07 -17.79
N ASP A 145 25.92 -3.00 -18.35
CA ASP A 145 26.50 -3.04 -19.71
C ASP A 145 27.90 -3.67 -19.67
N PHE A 146 27.93 -5.00 -19.79
CA PHE A 146 29.16 -5.78 -19.84
C PHE A 146 29.97 -5.48 -21.10
N ALA A 147 29.31 -5.16 -22.23
CA ALA A 147 30.00 -4.93 -23.47
C ALA A 147 30.79 -3.62 -23.43
N GLU A 148 30.18 -2.55 -22.94
CA GLU A 148 30.87 -1.28 -22.76
C GLU A 148 31.96 -1.38 -21.68
N TRP A 149 31.66 -2.01 -20.54
CA TRP A 149 32.62 -2.22 -19.46
C TRP A 149 33.87 -2.99 -19.93
N PHE A 150 33.69 -4.08 -20.68
CA PHE A 150 34.78 -4.87 -21.23
C PHE A 150 35.58 -4.08 -22.29
N ARG A 151 34.91 -3.28 -23.12
CA ARG A 151 35.55 -2.38 -24.09
C ARG A 151 36.47 -1.37 -23.39
N GLU A 152 36.03 -0.79 -22.25
CA GLU A 152 36.87 0.13 -21.50
C GLU A 152 38.08 -0.56 -20.86
N ILE A 153 37.96 -1.80 -20.42
CA ILE A 153 39.10 -2.61 -19.95
C ILE A 153 40.11 -2.85 -21.09
N CYS A 154 39.62 -3.26 -22.25
CA CYS A 154 40.48 -3.50 -23.44
C CYS A 154 41.19 -2.22 -23.93
N ARG A 155 40.61 -1.05 -23.65
CA ARG A 155 41.22 0.26 -23.94
C ARG A 155 42.16 0.74 -22.79
N PHE A 156 42.44 -0.10 -21.79
CA PHE A 156 43.20 0.23 -20.61
C PHE A 156 42.63 1.41 -19.78
N ASN A 157 41.34 1.73 -19.97
CA ASN A 157 40.66 2.80 -19.24
C ASN A 157 40.08 2.26 -17.91
N PHE A 158 40.94 1.76 -17.02
CA PHE A 158 40.55 1.13 -15.76
C PHE A 158 39.79 2.05 -14.84
N ALA A 159 40.09 3.35 -14.81
CA ALA A 159 39.37 4.31 -13.97
C ALA A 159 37.87 4.38 -14.37
N LYS A 160 37.57 4.43 -15.67
CA LYS A 160 36.19 4.43 -16.17
C LYS A 160 35.49 3.09 -15.91
N ALA A 161 36.17 1.98 -16.14
CA ALA A 161 35.64 0.64 -15.86
C ALA A 161 35.27 0.46 -14.37
N ILE A 162 36.15 0.93 -13.46
CA ILE A 162 35.87 0.91 -12.02
C ILE A 162 34.70 1.84 -11.67
N ALA A 163 34.63 3.04 -12.26
CA ALA A 163 33.55 3.99 -12.05
C ALA A 163 32.19 3.41 -12.51
N MET A 164 32.14 2.79 -13.68
CA MET A 164 30.95 2.10 -14.20
C MET A 164 30.48 1.00 -13.24
N ARG A 165 31.37 0.11 -12.81
CA ARG A 165 31.05 -0.98 -11.87
C ARG A 165 30.59 -0.44 -10.52
N SER A 166 31.26 0.58 -9.98
CA SER A 166 30.89 1.18 -8.71
C SER A 166 29.57 1.95 -8.77
N GLY A 167 29.28 2.60 -9.91
CA GLY A 167 28.01 3.24 -10.23
C GLY A 167 26.86 2.22 -10.24
N TYR A 168 27.02 1.15 -11.02
CA TYR A 168 26.08 0.04 -11.07
C TYR A 168 25.81 -0.56 -9.67
N MET A 169 26.84 -0.85 -8.88
CA MET A 169 26.67 -1.40 -7.53
C MET A 169 25.97 -0.43 -6.59
N ARG A 170 26.13 0.89 -6.77
CA ARG A 170 25.42 1.89 -5.97
C ARG A 170 23.96 1.99 -6.38
N ALA A 171 23.67 2.05 -7.69
CA ALA A 171 22.30 2.10 -8.23
C ALA A 171 21.49 0.86 -7.80
N ASN A 172 22.10 -0.33 -7.90
CA ASN A 172 21.44 -1.60 -7.61
C ASN A 172 21.56 -2.07 -6.14
N ARG A 173 22.01 -1.21 -5.22
CA ARG A 173 22.21 -1.60 -3.81
C ARG A 173 20.93 -2.08 -3.14
N LEU A 174 19.81 -1.43 -3.39
CA LEU A 174 18.50 -1.74 -2.79
C LEU A 174 17.70 -2.78 -3.60
N SER A 175 18.10 -3.10 -4.83
CA SER A 175 17.49 -4.15 -5.65
C SER A 175 18.34 -5.43 -5.60
N ALA A 176 19.25 -5.62 -6.54
CA ALA A 176 20.14 -6.79 -6.62
C ALA A 176 21.03 -6.97 -5.38
N GLY A 177 21.40 -5.89 -4.68
CA GLY A 177 22.18 -5.96 -3.45
C GLY A 177 21.43 -6.63 -2.32
N ILE A 178 20.18 -6.26 -2.06
CA ILE A 178 19.31 -6.90 -1.06
C ILE A 178 19.06 -8.36 -1.43
N ALA A 179 18.67 -8.63 -2.69
CA ALA A 179 18.44 -10.00 -3.16
C ALA A 179 19.70 -10.89 -3.01
N THR A 180 20.87 -10.36 -3.37
CA THR A 180 22.14 -11.07 -3.18
C THR A 180 22.40 -11.36 -1.72
N ARG A 181 22.10 -10.43 -0.82
CA ARG A 181 22.26 -10.63 0.63
C ARG A 181 21.33 -11.71 1.16
N LEU A 182 20.06 -11.71 0.76
CA LEU A 182 19.09 -12.74 1.14
C LEU A 182 19.48 -14.11 0.60
N ARG A 183 19.88 -14.21 -0.67
CA ARG A 183 20.34 -15.45 -1.29
C ARG A 183 21.55 -16.04 -0.58
N ARG A 184 22.51 -15.21 -0.13
CA ARG A 184 23.62 -15.66 0.69
C ARG A 184 23.15 -16.14 2.06
N ALA A 185 22.20 -15.45 2.68
CA ALA A 185 21.62 -15.87 3.95
C ALA A 185 20.86 -17.20 3.83
N GLN A 186 20.19 -17.48 2.71
CA GLN A 186 19.51 -18.76 2.44
C GLN A 186 20.44 -19.98 2.43
N ARG A 187 21.76 -19.78 2.26
CA ARG A 187 22.75 -20.86 2.35
C ARG A 187 23.12 -21.20 3.79
N LEU A 188 22.86 -20.29 4.72
CA LEU A 188 23.30 -20.37 6.10
C LEU A 188 22.17 -20.65 7.09
N LYS A 189 20.94 -20.24 6.75
CA LYS A 189 19.75 -20.36 7.60
C LYS A 189 18.47 -20.32 6.78
N PRO A 190 17.32 -20.71 7.35
CA PRO A 190 16.02 -20.57 6.69
C PRO A 190 15.71 -19.09 6.41
N VAL A 191 15.52 -18.76 5.14
CA VAL A 191 15.05 -17.44 4.69
C VAL A 191 13.97 -17.63 3.67
N ALA A 192 12.84 -16.98 3.89
CA ALA A 192 11.70 -16.91 2.97
C ALA A 192 11.48 -15.48 2.48
N VAL A 193 10.79 -15.34 1.37
CA VAL A 193 10.38 -14.06 0.80
C VAL A 193 8.89 -14.11 0.52
N VAL A 194 8.14 -13.09 0.95
CA VAL A 194 6.73 -12.88 0.63
C VAL A 194 6.62 -11.65 -0.25
N VAL A 195 5.86 -11.74 -1.32
CA VAL A 195 5.59 -10.65 -2.26
C VAL A 195 4.11 -10.56 -2.56
N HIS A 196 3.64 -9.44 -3.11
CA HIS A 196 2.22 -9.21 -3.29
C HIS A 196 1.73 -9.44 -4.72
N THR A 197 2.63 -9.75 -5.67
CA THR A 197 2.25 -10.06 -7.05
C THR A 197 2.98 -11.29 -7.59
N ARG A 198 2.31 -12.00 -8.50
CA ARG A 198 2.92 -13.12 -9.22
C ARG A 198 4.12 -12.71 -10.05
N ARG A 199 4.08 -11.50 -10.60
CA ARG A 199 5.22 -10.90 -11.31
C ARG A 199 6.44 -10.79 -10.41
N ASP A 200 6.26 -10.27 -9.21
CA ASP A 200 7.33 -10.08 -8.24
C ASP A 200 7.89 -11.42 -7.75
N LEU A 201 7.02 -12.43 -7.57
CA LEU A 201 7.47 -13.80 -7.29
C LEU A 201 8.36 -14.33 -8.41
N CYS A 202 7.95 -14.19 -9.67
CA CYS A 202 8.74 -14.62 -10.82
C CYS A 202 10.07 -13.85 -10.88
N TYR A 203 10.06 -12.54 -10.63
CA TYR A 203 11.24 -11.71 -10.61
C TYR A 203 12.24 -12.18 -9.53
N MET A 204 11.76 -12.40 -8.31
CA MET A 204 12.60 -12.89 -7.21
C MET A 204 13.15 -14.30 -7.48
N LYS A 205 12.35 -15.19 -8.05
CA LYS A 205 12.77 -16.57 -8.36
C LYS A 205 13.74 -16.62 -9.53
N TYR A 206 13.37 -16.04 -10.65
CA TYR A 206 14.09 -16.26 -11.93
C TYR A 206 15.22 -15.25 -12.17
N VAL A 207 15.02 -13.97 -11.80
CA VAL A 207 16.05 -12.95 -11.97
C VAL A 207 17.06 -12.99 -10.80
N HIS A 208 16.55 -13.09 -9.58
CA HIS A 208 17.42 -13.08 -8.40
C HIS A 208 17.81 -14.47 -7.87
N GLY A 209 17.27 -15.56 -8.42
CA GLY A 209 17.59 -16.92 -8.02
C GLY A 209 17.23 -17.24 -6.56
N MET A 210 16.19 -16.60 -6.03
CA MET A 210 15.71 -16.82 -4.68
C MET A 210 14.92 -18.13 -4.57
N ARG A 211 15.10 -18.83 -3.46
CA ARG A 211 14.28 -19.99 -3.06
C ARG A 211 13.25 -19.54 -2.03
N ASN A 212 12.22 -20.37 -1.79
CA ASN A 212 11.19 -20.10 -0.78
C ASN A 212 10.57 -18.71 -0.95
N VAL A 213 10.06 -18.43 -2.14
CA VAL A 213 9.32 -17.22 -2.47
C VAL A 213 7.85 -17.56 -2.58
N TYR A 214 7.03 -16.82 -1.86
CA TYR A 214 5.58 -16.96 -1.77
C TYR A 214 4.93 -15.68 -2.26
N ASP A 215 3.81 -15.78 -2.95
CA ASP A 215 3.01 -14.63 -3.35
C ASP A 215 1.61 -14.67 -2.75
N HIS A 216 1.19 -13.55 -2.22
CA HIS A 216 -0.16 -13.32 -1.74
C HIS A 216 -0.49 -11.84 -1.87
N PRO A 217 -1.65 -11.45 -2.44
CA PRO A 217 -2.08 -10.05 -2.43
C PRO A 217 -2.25 -9.58 -0.98
N LEU A 218 -2.25 -8.26 -0.77
CA LEU A 218 -2.54 -7.73 0.56
C LEU A 218 -3.93 -8.18 1.01
N SER A 219 -4.06 -8.54 2.30
CA SER A 219 -5.34 -8.91 2.92
C SER A 219 -5.42 -8.30 4.32
N PHE A 220 -6.56 -7.70 4.66
CA PHE A 220 -6.74 -6.90 5.86
C PHE A 220 -7.90 -7.34 6.73
N VAL A 221 -9.03 -7.68 6.10
CA VAL A 221 -10.34 -7.85 6.76
C VAL A 221 -10.85 -9.25 6.47
N ASP A 222 -11.24 -9.99 7.51
CA ASP A 222 -11.88 -11.28 7.33
C ASP A 222 -13.39 -11.14 7.00
N VAL A 223 -14.01 -12.25 6.64
CA VAL A 223 -15.42 -12.25 6.22
C VAL A 223 -16.35 -11.79 7.33
N ALA A 224 -16.11 -12.18 8.58
CA ALA A 224 -16.95 -11.82 9.71
C ALA A 224 -16.82 -10.32 10.04
N GLU A 225 -15.58 -9.82 10.11
CA GLU A 225 -15.28 -8.40 10.28
C GLU A 225 -15.88 -7.56 9.15
N ALA A 226 -15.78 -8.02 7.90
CA ALA A 226 -16.38 -7.34 6.75
C ALA A 226 -17.91 -7.26 6.83
N GLN A 227 -18.57 -8.32 7.30
CA GLN A 227 -20.02 -8.32 7.52
C GLN A 227 -20.42 -7.36 8.64
N GLU A 228 -19.71 -7.36 9.75
CA GLU A 228 -19.94 -6.43 10.87
C GLU A 228 -19.78 -4.97 10.42
N ILE A 229 -18.71 -4.65 9.69
CA ILE A 229 -18.47 -3.31 9.17
C ILE A 229 -19.63 -2.87 8.27
N ARG A 230 -20.09 -3.72 7.35
CA ARG A 230 -21.20 -3.40 6.45
C ARG A 230 -22.53 -3.17 7.18
N LEU A 231 -22.80 -3.94 8.23
CA LEU A 231 -24.01 -3.80 9.04
C LEU A 231 -23.99 -2.53 9.91
N THR A 232 -22.81 -2.11 10.38
CA THR A 232 -22.64 -0.96 11.27
C THR A 232 -22.25 0.33 10.55
N ALA A 233 -21.87 0.26 9.28
CA ALA A 233 -21.53 1.42 8.48
C ALA A 233 -22.74 2.34 8.28
N SER A 234 -22.54 3.63 8.56
CA SER A 234 -23.57 4.63 8.44
C SER A 234 -23.00 5.98 8.02
N ARG A 235 -23.75 6.71 7.18
CA ARG A 235 -23.42 8.09 6.81
C ARG A 235 -23.33 9.01 8.03
N ALA A 236 -24.10 8.74 9.08
CA ALA A 236 -24.10 9.51 10.31
C ALA A 236 -22.76 9.53 11.07
N LYS A 237 -21.83 8.63 10.74
CA LYS A 237 -20.44 8.68 11.22
C LYS A 237 -19.63 9.84 10.64
N PHE A 238 -20.12 10.45 9.58
CA PHE A 238 -19.42 11.49 8.81
C PHE A 238 -20.27 12.78 8.81
N PRO A 239 -20.08 13.72 9.74
CA PRO A 239 -20.92 14.92 9.87
C PRO A 239 -21.01 15.76 8.61
N VAL A 240 -19.98 15.74 7.77
CA VAL A 240 -20.00 16.41 6.45
C VAL A 240 -21.12 15.90 5.53
N LEU A 241 -21.67 14.71 5.78
CA LEU A 241 -22.77 14.11 5.02
C LEU A 241 -24.16 14.39 5.59
N ASP A 242 -24.28 15.09 6.72
CA ASP A 242 -25.58 15.39 7.35
C ASP A 242 -26.49 16.23 6.43
N ALA A 243 -25.88 17.11 5.63
CA ALA A 243 -26.60 17.92 4.64
C ALA A 243 -26.80 17.23 3.28
N VAL A 244 -26.27 16.01 3.09
CA VAL A 244 -26.36 15.28 1.82
C VAL A 244 -27.61 14.40 1.82
N PRO A 245 -28.51 14.54 0.82
CA PRO A 245 -29.72 13.75 0.75
C PRO A 245 -29.46 12.23 0.82
N ALA A 246 -30.32 11.48 1.49
CA ALA A 246 -30.13 10.05 1.70
C ALA A 246 -30.05 9.22 0.40
N GLN A 247 -30.76 9.65 -0.65
CA GLN A 247 -30.78 9.01 -1.98
C GLN A 247 -29.54 9.31 -2.83
N THR A 248 -28.65 10.22 -2.40
CA THR A 248 -27.43 10.59 -3.12
C THR A 248 -26.52 9.38 -3.25
N LYS A 249 -26.01 9.16 -4.46
CA LYS A 249 -25.04 8.11 -4.76
C LYS A 249 -23.63 8.58 -4.42
N LEU A 250 -22.93 7.78 -3.65
CA LEU A 250 -21.61 8.13 -3.12
C LEU A 250 -20.50 7.43 -3.90
N VAL A 251 -19.62 8.20 -4.50
CA VAL A 251 -18.39 7.73 -5.15
C VAL A 251 -17.22 8.01 -4.22
N GLY A 252 -16.52 6.96 -3.76
CA GLY A 252 -15.43 7.10 -2.82
C GLY A 252 -14.05 6.96 -3.46
N VAL A 253 -13.09 7.81 -3.08
CA VAL A 253 -11.68 7.69 -3.43
C VAL A 253 -10.84 7.68 -2.16
N PHE A 254 -9.90 6.74 -2.05
CA PHE A 254 -9.24 6.40 -0.81
C PHE A 254 -7.71 6.43 -0.90
N GLY A 255 -7.07 7.06 0.08
CA GLY A 255 -5.62 7.12 0.24
C GLY A 255 -5.07 8.53 0.37
N PHE A 256 -3.80 8.65 0.71
CA PHE A 256 -3.14 9.96 0.84
C PHE A 256 -3.27 10.81 -0.42
N LEU A 257 -3.48 12.11 -0.25
CA LEU A 257 -3.48 13.07 -1.34
C LEU A 257 -2.07 13.14 -1.93
N SER A 258 -1.91 12.58 -3.10
CA SER A 258 -0.67 12.60 -3.86
C SER A 258 -0.95 12.50 -5.35
N ARG A 259 -0.08 13.09 -6.15
CA ARG A 259 -0.26 13.22 -7.59
C ARG A 259 -0.57 11.89 -8.30
N TYR A 260 0.13 10.81 -7.91
CA TYR A 260 -0.03 9.52 -8.57
C TYR A 260 -1.39 8.84 -8.29
N LYS A 261 -2.12 9.30 -7.28
CA LYS A 261 -3.46 8.79 -6.97
C LYS A 261 -4.53 9.24 -7.96
N GLY A 262 -4.25 10.25 -8.80
CA GLY A 262 -5.12 10.65 -9.91
C GLY A 262 -6.49 11.20 -9.52
N PHE A 263 -6.62 11.82 -8.34
CA PHE A 263 -7.89 12.36 -7.84
C PHE A 263 -8.59 13.30 -8.84
N ASP A 264 -7.80 14.07 -9.60
CA ASP A 264 -8.27 14.98 -10.65
C ASP A 264 -9.09 14.27 -11.72
N THR A 265 -8.77 13.01 -12.05
CA THR A 265 -9.53 12.20 -13.00
C THR A 265 -10.96 11.96 -12.54
N VAL A 266 -11.17 11.69 -11.24
CA VAL A 266 -12.52 11.46 -10.69
C VAL A 266 -13.29 12.77 -10.57
N ILE A 267 -12.63 13.87 -10.20
CA ILE A 267 -13.25 15.20 -10.16
C ILE A 267 -13.73 15.60 -11.56
N ARG A 268 -12.91 15.36 -12.58
CA ARG A 268 -13.35 15.60 -13.99
C ARG A 268 -14.50 14.68 -14.40
N ALA A 269 -14.49 13.42 -13.99
CA ALA A 269 -15.59 12.51 -14.24
C ALA A 269 -16.90 13.00 -13.60
N LEU A 270 -16.83 13.62 -12.41
CA LEU A 270 -18.00 14.14 -11.70
C LEU A 270 -18.77 15.21 -12.48
N HIS A 271 -18.09 16.01 -13.35
CA HIS A 271 -18.76 16.97 -14.25
C HIS A 271 -19.75 16.30 -15.23
N HIS A 272 -19.53 15.02 -15.55
CA HIS A 272 -20.34 14.24 -16.47
C HIS A 272 -21.36 13.34 -15.76
N LEU A 273 -21.36 13.34 -14.43
CA LEU A 273 -22.33 12.57 -13.64
C LEU A 273 -23.57 13.39 -13.30
N PRO A 274 -24.75 12.75 -13.19
CA PRO A 274 -25.96 13.38 -12.67
C PRO A 274 -25.73 14.06 -11.31
N GLU A 275 -26.59 15.01 -10.96
CA GLU A 275 -26.43 15.82 -9.75
C GLU A 275 -26.59 15.04 -8.44
N ASP A 276 -27.24 13.88 -8.48
CA ASP A 276 -27.39 12.96 -7.36
C ASP A 276 -26.12 12.15 -7.04
N TYR A 277 -24.99 12.36 -7.77
CA TYR A 277 -23.70 11.76 -7.45
C TYR A 277 -22.80 12.75 -6.69
N HIS A 278 -22.28 12.32 -5.55
CA HIS A 278 -21.31 13.06 -4.75
C HIS A 278 -20.00 12.29 -4.62
N LEU A 279 -18.89 13.02 -4.60
CA LEU A 279 -17.53 12.48 -4.46
C LEU A 279 -17.05 12.62 -3.02
N LEU A 280 -16.65 11.52 -2.42
CA LEU A 280 -16.03 11.47 -1.11
C LEU A 280 -14.54 11.19 -1.26
N ILE A 281 -13.69 12.07 -0.70
CA ILE A 281 -12.23 11.95 -0.73
C ILE A 281 -11.74 11.65 0.68
N PHE A 282 -11.34 10.39 0.90
CA PHE A 282 -10.80 9.90 2.16
C PHE A 282 -9.27 9.88 2.09
N GLY A 283 -8.64 10.78 2.81
CA GLY A 283 -7.20 10.87 2.93
C GLY A 283 -6.74 12.30 3.17
N GLY A 284 -5.64 12.43 3.89
CA GLY A 284 -4.94 13.69 4.12
C GLY A 284 -3.68 13.79 3.26
N VAL A 285 -3.00 14.93 3.34
CA VAL A 285 -1.66 15.08 2.75
C VAL A 285 -0.72 14.09 3.43
N HIS A 286 0.08 13.39 2.66
CA HIS A 286 1.01 12.41 3.22
C HIS A 286 1.97 13.09 4.20
N PRO A 287 2.15 12.58 5.45
CA PRO A 287 2.98 13.24 6.46
C PRO A 287 4.41 13.54 6.02
N ASN A 288 4.96 12.74 5.11
CA ASN A 288 6.30 12.96 4.55
C ASN A 288 6.38 14.11 3.52
N GLU A 289 5.25 14.59 3.02
CA GLU A 289 5.15 15.73 2.09
C GLU A 289 4.96 17.05 2.83
N ILE A 290 4.49 16.99 4.08
CA ILE A 290 4.40 18.16 4.95
C ILE A 290 5.79 18.50 5.46
N ARG A 291 6.41 19.53 4.89
CA ARG A 291 7.74 19.99 5.30
C ARG A 291 7.66 21.43 5.76
N ARG A 292 8.32 21.70 6.88
CA ARG A 292 8.49 23.08 7.36
C ARG A 292 9.19 23.91 6.28
N HIS A 293 8.63 25.04 5.92
CA HIS A 293 9.13 25.96 4.89
C HIS A 293 9.09 25.46 3.43
N GLN A 294 8.37 24.40 3.14
CA GLN A 294 8.07 24.02 1.75
C GLN A 294 6.56 24.10 1.51
N PRO A 295 6.12 24.68 0.38
CA PRO A 295 4.72 24.63 0.00
C PRO A 295 4.29 23.17 -0.21
N ILE A 296 3.01 22.88 0.02
CA ILE A 296 2.39 21.62 -0.39
C ILE A 296 2.50 21.52 -1.92
N ASP A 297 2.64 20.31 -2.44
CA ASP A 297 2.69 20.07 -3.89
C ASP A 297 1.55 20.86 -4.57
N PRO A 298 1.85 21.69 -5.57
CA PRO A 298 0.82 22.49 -6.25
C PRO A 298 -0.33 21.66 -6.82
N VAL A 299 -0.06 20.43 -7.26
CA VAL A 299 -1.11 19.50 -7.75
C VAL A 299 -2.04 19.11 -6.62
N VAL A 300 -1.51 18.81 -5.42
CA VAL A 300 -2.34 18.50 -4.25
C VAL A 300 -3.13 19.73 -3.81
N SER A 301 -2.50 20.92 -3.82
CA SER A 301 -3.19 22.18 -3.51
C SER A 301 -4.33 22.46 -4.48
N SER A 302 -4.13 22.25 -5.78
CA SER A 302 -5.13 22.51 -6.80
C SER A 302 -6.35 21.58 -6.75
N LEU A 303 -6.25 20.43 -6.07
CA LEU A 303 -7.40 19.53 -5.88
C LEU A 303 -8.54 20.20 -5.09
N PHE A 304 -8.22 21.12 -4.18
CA PHE A 304 -9.22 21.83 -3.40
C PHE A 304 -9.99 22.87 -4.25
N ASP A 305 -9.35 23.34 -5.32
CA ASP A 305 -9.95 24.31 -6.26
C ASP A 305 -10.59 23.61 -7.49
N ALA A 306 -10.38 22.31 -7.65
CA ALA A 306 -10.78 21.56 -8.85
C ALA A 306 -12.31 21.33 -8.96
N GLY A 307 -13.06 21.63 -7.91
CA GLY A 307 -14.52 21.58 -7.93
C GLY A 307 -15.15 22.70 -8.77
N TYR A 308 -14.38 23.73 -9.12
CA TYR A 308 -14.86 24.88 -9.88
C TYR A 308 -14.11 25.00 -11.21
N ILE A 309 -14.85 25.01 -12.31
CA ILE A 309 -14.31 25.32 -13.64
C ILE A 309 -14.61 26.78 -13.94
N ASP A 310 -13.58 27.60 -13.98
CA ASP A 310 -13.69 28.99 -14.44
C ASP A 310 -13.86 29.05 -15.97
N THR A 311 -15.10 29.10 -16.41
CA THR A 311 -15.45 29.21 -17.84
C THR A 311 -15.10 30.58 -18.43
N SER A 312 -14.87 31.60 -17.60
CA SER A 312 -14.49 32.92 -18.06
C SER A 312 -13.14 32.94 -18.80
N VAL A 313 -12.28 31.99 -18.49
CA VAL A 313 -10.98 31.78 -19.20
C VAL A 313 -11.21 31.21 -20.60
N ALA A 314 -12.15 30.26 -20.74
CA ALA A 314 -12.49 29.66 -22.03
C ALA A 314 -13.19 30.68 -22.96
N GLU A 315 -14.00 31.58 -22.41
CA GLU A 315 -14.63 32.67 -23.17
C GLU A 315 -13.62 33.71 -23.62
N ARG A 316 -12.64 34.09 -22.79
CA ARG A 316 -11.57 35.02 -23.14
C ARG A 316 -10.63 34.52 -24.23
N THR A 317 -10.41 33.21 -24.31
CA THR A 317 -9.57 32.58 -25.35
C THR A 317 -10.33 32.36 -26.68
N ARG A 318 -11.67 32.37 -26.68
CA ARG A 318 -12.50 32.29 -27.90
C ARG A 318 -12.33 33.50 -28.85
N GLY A 319 -11.88 34.65 -28.33
CA GLY A 319 -11.76 35.90 -29.09
C GLY A 319 -10.38 36.25 -29.61
N GLN A 320 -9.31 35.48 -29.34
CA GLN A 320 -7.95 35.80 -29.76
C GLN A 320 -7.38 34.71 -30.68
N PRO A 321 -7.33 34.91 -32.02
CA PRO A 321 -6.56 34.05 -32.88
C PRO A 321 -5.06 34.30 -32.63
N GLY A 322 -4.38 33.36 -31.99
CA GLY A 322 -2.92 33.38 -31.91
C GLY A 322 -2.27 33.26 -30.54
N ALA A 323 -2.98 33.13 -29.44
CA ALA A 323 -2.38 32.85 -28.13
C ALA A 323 -2.20 31.34 -27.94
N SER A 324 -1.05 30.80 -28.37
CA SER A 324 -0.59 29.47 -27.97
C SER A 324 -0.17 29.49 -26.53
N ALA A 325 -1.02 29.04 -25.62
CA ALA A 325 -0.57 28.68 -24.29
C ALA A 325 0.35 27.44 -24.40
N PRO A 326 1.52 27.41 -23.77
CA PRO A 326 2.35 26.21 -23.71
C PRO A 326 1.71 25.21 -22.71
N GLY A 327 0.83 24.38 -23.24
CA GLY A 327 0.16 23.33 -22.50
C GLY A 327 -0.36 22.32 -23.49
N VAL A 328 -0.14 21.04 -23.19
CA VAL A 328 -0.65 19.93 -23.97
C VAL A 328 -2.13 20.14 -24.27
N SER A 329 -2.45 20.53 -25.50
CA SER A 329 -3.83 20.62 -25.93
C SER A 329 -4.36 19.20 -26.13
N PHE A 330 -5.12 18.71 -25.16
CA PHE A 330 -6.01 17.60 -25.47
C PHE A 330 -7.05 18.15 -26.46
N ALA A 331 -7.15 17.53 -27.62
CA ALA A 331 -8.26 17.78 -28.52
C ALA A 331 -9.54 17.28 -27.86
N VAL A 332 -10.16 18.12 -27.04
CA VAL A 332 -11.50 17.88 -26.52
C VAL A 332 -12.42 18.05 -27.72
N ASP A 333 -13.25 17.03 -28.00
CA ASP A 333 -14.30 17.11 -29.02
C ASP A 333 -15.07 18.43 -28.87
N GLY A 334 -15.29 19.12 -29.96
CA GLY A 334 -15.95 20.42 -29.97
C GLY A 334 -17.29 20.42 -29.27
N SER A 335 -18.09 19.34 -29.42
CA SER A 335 -19.37 19.15 -28.72
C SER A 335 -19.25 19.13 -27.22
N MET A 336 -18.16 18.56 -26.68
CA MET A 336 -17.92 18.50 -25.23
C MET A 336 -17.39 19.83 -24.68
N ARG A 337 -16.58 20.54 -25.49
CA ARG A 337 -16.15 21.90 -25.13
C ARG A 337 -17.34 22.84 -25.03
N ASP A 338 -18.27 22.74 -25.99
CA ASP A 338 -19.50 23.53 -26.02
C ASP A 338 -20.42 23.19 -24.85
N LEU A 339 -20.57 21.90 -24.52
CA LEU A 339 -21.33 21.46 -23.35
C LEU A 339 -20.78 22.01 -22.04
N LEU A 340 -19.46 22.01 -21.85
CA LEU A 340 -18.79 22.55 -20.64
C LEU A 340 -18.91 24.09 -20.55
N VAL A 341 -18.95 24.79 -21.68
CA VAL A 341 -19.14 26.24 -21.73
C VAL A 341 -20.59 26.64 -21.50
N GLU A 342 -21.55 25.88 -22.05
CA GLU A 342 -22.98 26.15 -21.91
C GLU A 342 -23.52 25.78 -20.52
N HIS A 343 -22.92 24.80 -19.85
CA HIS A 343 -23.34 24.30 -18.54
C HIS A 343 -22.17 24.22 -17.54
N PRO A 344 -21.58 25.38 -17.15
CA PRO A 344 -20.55 25.39 -16.13
C PRO A 344 -21.13 24.89 -14.82
N LYS A 345 -20.52 23.84 -14.27
CA LYS A 345 -20.98 23.24 -13.01
C LYS A 345 -20.00 23.59 -11.89
N ASP A 346 -20.50 24.23 -10.85
CA ASP A 346 -19.83 24.30 -9.58
C ASP A 346 -20.03 22.96 -8.85
N LEU A 347 -18.94 22.24 -8.62
CA LEU A 347 -18.94 20.94 -7.94
C LEU A 347 -18.63 21.05 -6.45
N SER A 348 -18.43 22.26 -5.91
CA SER A 348 -18.00 22.48 -4.51
C SER A 348 -18.98 21.85 -3.51
N SER A 349 -20.28 21.86 -3.80
CA SER A 349 -21.30 21.23 -2.97
C SER A 349 -21.36 19.69 -3.09
N ARG A 350 -20.69 19.12 -4.10
CA ARG A 350 -20.73 17.68 -4.43
C ARG A 350 -19.41 16.96 -4.13
N ILE A 351 -18.35 17.69 -3.74
CA ILE A 351 -17.05 17.14 -3.38
C ILE A 351 -16.82 17.32 -1.89
N HIS A 352 -16.62 16.21 -1.19
CA HIS A 352 -16.43 16.21 0.26
C HIS A 352 -15.04 15.66 0.62
N PHE A 353 -14.21 16.50 1.22
CA PHE A 353 -12.89 16.11 1.74
C PHE A 353 -13.03 15.67 3.19
N LEU A 354 -12.87 14.38 3.45
CA LEU A 354 -13.00 13.82 4.78
C LEU A 354 -11.68 13.78 5.56
N GLY A 355 -10.55 14.04 4.90
CA GLY A 355 -9.24 14.04 5.55
C GLY A 355 -8.74 12.65 5.94
N ALA A 356 -7.76 12.63 6.84
CA ALA A 356 -7.24 11.39 7.40
C ALA A 356 -8.25 10.83 8.42
N GLN A 357 -8.59 9.55 8.28
CA GLN A 357 -9.55 8.84 9.13
C GLN A 357 -8.84 7.77 9.96
N SER A 358 -9.47 7.31 11.03
CA SER A 358 -9.07 6.08 11.71
C SER A 358 -9.21 4.86 10.79
N ASP A 359 -8.52 3.75 11.07
CA ASP A 359 -8.66 2.53 10.26
C ASP A 359 -10.14 2.06 10.21
N ALA A 360 -10.88 2.17 11.32
CA ALA A 360 -12.29 1.77 11.39
C ALA A 360 -13.21 2.70 10.58
N ASP A 361 -13.00 4.02 10.65
CA ASP A 361 -13.80 4.98 9.88
C ASP A 361 -13.45 4.92 8.40
N PHE A 362 -12.20 4.63 8.05
CA PHE A 362 -11.76 4.42 6.67
C PHE A 362 -12.50 3.24 6.03
N LEU A 363 -12.61 2.11 6.73
CA LEU A 363 -13.37 0.95 6.27
C LEU A 363 -14.89 1.22 6.24
N SER A 364 -15.43 1.91 7.25
CA SER A 364 -16.84 2.34 7.27
C SER A 364 -17.15 3.28 6.11
N GLY A 365 -16.22 4.19 5.77
CA GLY A 365 -16.31 5.07 4.62
C GLY A 365 -16.37 4.32 3.29
N MET A 366 -15.59 3.24 3.14
CA MET A 366 -15.68 2.36 1.96
C MET A 366 -17.05 1.69 1.87
N ALA A 367 -17.53 1.16 2.99
CA ALA A 367 -18.79 0.39 3.04
C ALA A 367 -20.04 1.22 2.74
N ILE A 368 -20.03 2.55 2.98
CA ILE A 368 -21.16 3.44 2.65
C ILE A 368 -21.15 3.91 1.20
N CYS A 369 -20.06 3.73 0.45
CA CYS A 369 -19.97 4.16 -0.94
C CYS A 369 -20.67 3.18 -1.89
N ASP A 370 -21.43 3.70 -2.85
CA ASP A 370 -22.01 2.90 -3.92
C ASP A 370 -20.96 2.39 -4.90
N THR A 371 -19.89 3.16 -5.06
CA THR A 371 -18.75 2.81 -5.93
C THR A 371 -17.46 3.35 -5.33
N VAL A 372 -16.42 2.52 -5.29
CA VAL A 372 -15.07 2.92 -4.89
C VAL A 372 -14.17 2.99 -6.13
N VAL A 373 -13.49 4.11 -6.30
CA VAL A 373 -12.67 4.38 -7.49
C VAL A 373 -11.19 4.49 -7.13
N PHE A 374 -10.34 3.80 -7.90
CA PHE A 374 -8.87 3.88 -7.79
C PHE A 374 -8.28 4.43 -9.10
N PRO A 375 -8.21 5.77 -9.27
CA PRO A 375 -7.85 6.41 -10.53
C PRO A 375 -6.33 6.59 -10.69
N TYR A 376 -5.52 5.67 -10.17
CA TYR A 376 -4.07 5.84 -10.07
C TYR A 376 -3.40 6.04 -11.44
N LEU A 377 -2.35 6.85 -11.43
CA LEU A 377 -1.39 6.94 -12.53
C LEU A 377 -0.37 5.80 -12.43
N GLU A 378 0.26 5.44 -13.54
CA GLU A 378 1.29 4.40 -13.55
C GLU A 378 2.60 4.91 -12.92
N VAL A 379 3.00 4.32 -11.80
CA VAL A 379 4.22 4.69 -11.07
C VAL A 379 5.06 3.47 -10.66
N GLY A 380 4.71 2.28 -11.15
CA GLY A 380 5.45 1.05 -10.84
C GLY A 380 5.26 0.53 -9.41
N GLN A 381 4.18 0.89 -8.73
CA GLN A 381 3.84 0.37 -7.41
C GLN A 381 3.51 -1.13 -7.49
N SER A 382 3.85 -1.93 -6.46
CA SER A 382 3.58 -3.37 -6.45
C SER A 382 2.20 -3.73 -5.90
N SER A 383 1.67 -2.95 -4.94
CA SER A 383 0.40 -3.26 -4.27
C SER A 383 -0.28 -2.01 -3.72
N SER A 384 -1.57 -2.11 -3.46
CA SER A 384 -2.36 -1.04 -2.84
C SER A 384 -3.29 -1.63 -1.78
N GLY A 385 -3.16 -1.18 -0.53
CA GLY A 385 -4.01 -1.62 0.58
C GLY A 385 -5.49 -1.29 0.36
N PRO A 386 -5.85 -0.05 0.01
CA PRO A 386 -7.26 0.33 -0.14
C PRO A 386 -8.05 -0.51 -1.14
N ILE A 387 -7.46 -0.97 -2.26
CA ILE A 387 -8.20 -1.81 -3.22
C ILE A 387 -8.49 -3.20 -2.63
N SER A 388 -7.55 -3.78 -1.86
CA SER A 388 -7.77 -5.04 -1.16
C SER A 388 -8.91 -4.91 -0.15
N GLN A 389 -8.87 -3.87 0.69
CA GLN A 389 -9.90 -3.59 1.69
C GLN A 389 -11.28 -3.39 1.05
N SER A 390 -11.35 -2.67 -0.08
CA SER A 390 -12.62 -2.46 -0.80
C SER A 390 -13.21 -3.77 -1.33
N LEU A 391 -12.39 -4.67 -1.87
CA LEU A 391 -12.87 -5.98 -2.34
C LEU A 391 -13.28 -6.88 -1.19
N GLU A 392 -12.53 -6.90 -0.09
CA GLU A 392 -12.85 -7.66 1.13
C GLU A 392 -14.17 -7.20 1.75
N LEU A 393 -14.49 -5.90 1.66
CA LEU A 393 -15.78 -5.33 2.04
C LEU A 393 -16.89 -5.57 1.02
N GLY A 394 -16.63 -6.19 -0.12
CA GLY A 394 -17.61 -6.42 -1.18
C GLY A 394 -18.08 -5.13 -1.87
N CYS A 395 -17.25 -4.09 -1.90
CA CYS A 395 -17.55 -2.85 -2.61
C CYS A 395 -17.44 -3.05 -4.12
N ARG A 396 -18.28 -2.32 -4.89
CA ARG A 396 -18.05 -2.15 -6.32
C ARG A 396 -16.77 -1.36 -6.55
N VAL A 397 -15.80 -1.93 -7.26
CA VAL A 397 -14.49 -1.32 -7.50
C VAL A 397 -14.31 -1.00 -8.98
N ILE A 398 -14.01 0.27 -9.27
CA ILE A 398 -13.56 0.73 -10.59
C ILE A 398 -12.12 1.23 -10.46
N ALA A 399 -11.21 0.72 -11.28
CA ALA A 399 -9.79 1.07 -11.20
C ALA A 399 -9.21 1.45 -12.56
N SER A 400 -8.23 2.35 -12.56
CA SER A 400 -7.45 2.64 -13.75
C SER A 400 -6.62 1.42 -14.17
N ARG A 401 -6.44 1.22 -15.47
CA ARG A 401 -5.72 0.09 -16.08
C ARG A 401 -4.21 0.21 -15.88
N THR A 402 -3.78 0.39 -14.62
CA THR A 402 -2.36 0.35 -14.27
C THR A 402 -1.85 -1.09 -14.24
N HIS A 403 -0.55 -1.23 -14.42
CA HIS A 403 0.10 -2.55 -14.33
C HIS A 403 -0.15 -3.23 -12.98
N THR A 404 -0.11 -2.48 -11.90
CA THR A 404 -0.38 -2.97 -10.53
C THR A 404 -1.77 -3.56 -10.40
N PHE A 405 -2.80 -2.84 -10.83
CA PHE A 405 -4.17 -3.31 -10.70
C PHE A 405 -4.49 -4.48 -11.64
N LEU A 406 -3.89 -4.51 -12.83
CA LEU A 406 -3.98 -5.66 -13.73
C LEU A 406 -3.32 -6.93 -13.13
N GLN A 407 -2.20 -6.78 -12.41
CA GLN A 407 -1.60 -7.91 -11.68
C GLN A 407 -2.47 -8.35 -10.50
N PHE A 408 -3.06 -7.40 -9.77
CA PHE A 408 -3.94 -7.66 -8.65
C PHE A 408 -5.23 -8.39 -9.09
N ALA A 409 -5.83 -7.98 -10.20
CA ALA A 409 -7.02 -8.61 -10.76
C ALA A 409 -6.82 -10.09 -11.14
N LYS A 410 -5.58 -10.55 -11.34
CA LYS A 410 -5.30 -11.98 -11.57
C LYS A 410 -5.56 -12.85 -10.35
N TYR A 411 -5.50 -12.28 -9.15
CA TYR A 411 -5.88 -12.95 -7.91
C TYR A 411 -7.39 -12.90 -7.66
N HIS A 412 -8.05 -11.87 -8.21
CA HIS A 412 -9.45 -11.60 -8.01
C HIS A 412 -10.14 -11.36 -9.38
N PRO A 413 -10.27 -12.41 -10.22
CA PRO A 413 -10.88 -12.27 -11.54
C PRO A 413 -12.34 -11.82 -11.40
N ASP A 414 -12.81 -11.01 -12.35
CA ASP A 414 -14.20 -10.52 -12.43
C ASP A 414 -14.69 -9.78 -11.17
N THR A 415 -13.81 -9.01 -10.53
CA THR A 415 -14.16 -8.20 -9.35
C THR A 415 -13.89 -6.71 -9.53
N ILE A 416 -13.15 -6.33 -10.57
CA ILE A 416 -12.72 -4.95 -10.81
C ILE A 416 -13.12 -4.55 -12.23
N GLU A 417 -13.82 -3.43 -12.34
CA GLU A 417 -14.09 -2.77 -13.61
C GLU A 417 -12.91 -1.84 -13.97
N PHE A 418 -12.49 -1.83 -15.22
CA PHE A 418 -11.30 -1.07 -15.63
C PHE A 418 -11.60 0.03 -16.61
N PHE A 419 -10.97 1.20 -16.40
CA PHE A 419 -10.90 2.30 -17.35
C PHE A 419 -9.45 2.67 -17.68
N ASP A 420 -9.22 3.31 -18.81
CA ASP A 420 -7.87 3.72 -19.23
C ASP A 420 -7.39 4.91 -18.39
N ILE A 421 -6.09 4.91 -18.07
CA ILE A 421 -5.47 5.89 -17.18
C ILE A 421 -5.78 7.31 -17.66
N GLY A 422 -6.38 8.13 -16.79
CA GLY A 422 -6.76 9.51 -17.07
C GLY A 422 -8.05 9.70 -17.90
N ASN A 423 -8.67 8.63 -18.38
CA ASN A 423 -9.91 8.72 -19.17
C ASN A 423 -11.13 8.91 -18.28
N HIS A 424 -11.38 10.15 -17.90
CA HIS A 424 -12.49 10.54 -17.03
C HIS A 424 -13.87 10.31 -17.67
N LEU A 425 -13.99 10.31 -19.00
CA LEU A 425 -15.26 10.04 -19.69
C LEU A 425 -15.65 8.58 -19.62
N GLN A 426 -14.69 7.69 -19.87
CA GLN A 426 -14.89 6.26 -19.68
C GLN A 426 -15.24 5.94 -18.22
N LEU A 427 -14.56 6.58 -17.27
CA LEU A 427 -14.85 6.45 -15.84
C LEU A 427 -16.28 6.88 -15.52
N ALA A 428 -16.72 8.05 -16.00
CA ALA A 428 -18.10 8.52 -15.80
C ALA A 428 -19.13 7.54 -16.37
N GLY A 429 -18.88 7.02 -17.57
CA GLY A 429 -19.73 6.00 -18.20
C GLY A 429 -19.85 4.73 -17.37
N LEU A 430 -18.72 4.24 -16.80
CA LEU A 430 -18.73 3.06 -15.93
C LEU A 430 -19.49 3.33 -14.62
N ILE A 431 -19.32 4.50 -14.00
CA ILE A 431 -20.03 4.84 -12.75
C ILE A 431 -21.55 4.81 -12.93
N ILE A 432 -22.05 5.33 -14.07
CA ILE A 432 -23.50 5.37 -14.38
C ILE A 432 -24.02 3.98 -14.75
N ALA A 433 -23.22 3.18 -15.42
CA ALA A 433 -23.61 1.85 -15.88
C ALA A 433 -23.94 0.91 -14.71
N ARG A 434 -24.75 -0.11 -14.98
CA ARG A 434 -24.93 -1.20 -14.01
C ARG A 434 -23.60 -1.89 -13.75
N PRO A 435 -23.33 -2.32 -12.49
CA PRO A 435 -22.13 -3.10 -12.17
C PRO A 435 -21.97 -4.30 -13.10
N GLN A 436 -20.77 -4.51 -13.63
CA GLN A 436 -20.48 -5.67 -14.48
C GLN A 436 -20.39 -6.96 -13.65
N PHE A 437 -20.03 -6.82 -12.36
CA PHE A 437 -19.82 -7.95 -11.46
C PHE A 437 -20.63 -7.75 -10.18
N ASP A 438 -21.25 -8.82 -9.70
CA ASP A 438 -21.77 -8.86 -8.34
C ASP A 438 -20.65 -9.36 -7.41
N VAL A 439 -20.12 -8.44 -6.59
CA VAL A 439 -19.01 -8.72 -5.68
C VAL A 439 -19.44 -8.85 -4.22
N ARG A 440 -20.70 -8.51 -3.89
CA ARG A 440 -21.17 -8.45 -2.50
C ARG A 440 -21.18 -9.81 -1.80
N GLU A 441 -21.51 -10.86 -2.54
CA GLU A 441 -21.63 -12.23 -2.03
C GLU A 441 -20.45 -13.10 -2.43
N ARG A 442 -19.46 -12.55 -3.12
CA ARG A 442 -18.34 -13.32 -3.66
C ARG A 442 -17.27 -13.57 -2.60
N LEU A 443 -17.02 -14.83 -2.32
CA LEU A 443 -15.88 -15.21 -1.49
C LEU A 443 -14.59 -15.11 -2.29
N LEU A 444 -13.68 -14.27 -1.80
CA LEU A 444 -12.36 -14.10 -2.40
C LEU A 444 -11.51 -15.34 -2.14
N THR A 445 -10.93 -15.91 -3.19
CA THR A 445 -10.00 -17.07 -3.09
C THR A 445 -8.75 -16.71 -2.31
N PHE A 446 -8.25 -15.48 -2.48
CA PHE A 446 -7.15 -14.91 -1.71
C PHE A 446 -7.74 -14.00 -0.63
N ASN A 447 -7.67 -14.41 0.61
CA ASN A 447 -8.28 -13.79 1.78
C ASN A 447 -7.38 -13.94 3.01
N VAL A 448 -7.85 -13.50 4.17
CA VAL A 448 -7.11 -13.57 5.44
C VAL A 448 -6.62 -14.99 5.74
N GLU A 449 -7.42 -16.04 5.50
CA GLU A 449 -7.02 -17.41 5.81
C GLU A 449 -5.89 -17.92 4.89
N THR A 450 -5.95 -17.58 3.60
CA THR A 450 -4.85 -17.91 2.68
C THR A 450 -3.61 -17.05 2.94
N ASN A 451 -3.78 -15.83 3.46
CA ASN A 451 -2.68 -14.99 3.93
C ASN A 451 -2.01 -15.61 5.17
N LYS A 452 -2.78 -16.03 6.17
CA LYS A 452 -2.27 -16.79 7.34
C LYS A 452 -1.45 -18.00 6.91
N ALA A 453 -1.99 -18.80 5.99
CA ALA A 453 -1.31 -19.98 5.44
C ALA A 453 0.02 -19.60 4.75
N THR A 454 0.06 -18.48 4.03
CA THR A 454 1.28 -17.97 3.38
C THR A 454 2.35 -17.60 4.41
N TYR A 455 1.95 -16.90 5.49
CA TYR A 455 2.88 -16.56 6.57
C TYR A 455 3.31 -17.78 7.39
N LEU A 456 2.44 -18.77 7.58
CA LEU A 456 2.81 -20.04 8.19
C LEU A 456 3.87 -20.77 7.34
N ALA A 457 3.70 -20.83 6.01
CA ALA A 457 4.69 -21.40 5.10
C ALA A 457 6.04 -20.65 5.15
N ALA A 458 6.01 -19.34 5.28
CA ALA A 458 7.22 -18.52 5.32
C ALA A 458 7.96 -18.59 6.67
N ASN A 459 7.25 -18.81 7.80
CA ASN A 459 7.80 -18.69 9.16
C ASN A 459 7.71 -19.99 9.98
N GLY A 460 6.88 -20.94 9.61
CA GLY A 460 6.61 -22.20 10.33
C GLY A 460 7.13 -23.44 9.63
N ASP A 461 6.44 -24.56 9.87
CA ASP A 461 6.65 -25.81 9.18
C ASP A 461 5.88 -25.83 7.85
N ARG A 462 6.56 -26.25 6.80
CA ARG A 462 5.99 -26.31 5.44
C ARG A 462 4.82 -27.29 5.34
N ARG A 463 4.82 -28.38 6.09
CA ARG A 463 3.74 -29.39 6.06
C ARG A 463 2.45 -28.84 6.68
N GLU A 464 2.56 -28.15 7.82
CA GLU A 464 1.40 -27.50 8.45
C GLU A 464 0.83 -26.40 7.54
N ALA A 465 1.70 -25.64 6.86
CA ALA A 465 1.28 -24.63 5.93
C ALA A 465 0.56 -25.17 4.69
N GLU A 466 1.02 -26.28 4.13
CA GLU A 466 0.38 -26.94 2.98
C GLU A 466 -1.01 -27.47 3.39
N ALA A 467 -1.15 -28.04 4.59
CA ALA A 467 -2.42 -28.49 5.13
C ALA A 467 -3.39 -27.33 5.40
N ALA A 468 -2.91 -26.23 5.99
CA ALA A 468 -3.72 -25.04 6.25
C ALA A 468 -4.19 -24.38 4.94
N ALA A 469 -3.31 -24.27 3.93
CA ALA A 469 -3.67 -23.72 2.62
C ALA A 469 -4.70 -24.59 1.88
N ALA A 470 -4.58 -25.92 1.96
CA ALA A 470 -5.55 -26.84 1.39
C ALA A 470 -6.92 -26.70 2.07
N MET A 471 -6.94 -26.61 3.40
CA MET A 471 -8.16 -26.43 4.19
C MET A 471 -8.83 -25.07 3.90
N ALA A 472 -8.07 -23.98 3.77
CA ALA A 472 -8.60 -22.67 3.42
C ALA A 472 -9.24 -22.65 2.03
N ARG A 473 -8.63 -23.32 1.05
CA ARG A 473 -9.20 -23.46 -0.31
C ARG A 473 -10.48 -24.30 -0.29
N LEU A 474 -10.50 -25.39 0.47
CA LEU A 474 -11.68 -26.25 0.59
C LEU A 474 -12.85 -25.48 1.23
N LYS A 475 -12.61 -24.72 2.30
CA LYS A 475 -13.62 -23.86 2.93
C LYS A 475 -14.18 -22.82 1.96
N ALA A 476 -13.32 -22.19 1.16
CA ALA A 476 -13.76 -21.23 0.15
C ALA A 476 -14.62 -21.90 -0.95
N GLN A 477 -14.28 -23.11 -1.38
CA GLN A 477 -15.08 -23.88 -2.34
C GLN A 477 -16.43 -24.33 -1.77
N VAL A 478 -16.46 -24.85 -0.54
CA VAL A 478 -17.70 -25.30 0.12
C VAL A 478 -18.65 -24.12 0.36
N ALA A 479 -18.12 -22.97 0.74
CA ALA A 479 -18.95 -21.78 0.92
C ALA A 479 -19.53 -21.28 -0.40
N SER A 480 -18.81 -21.36 -1.52
CA SER A 480 -19.32 -20.96 -2.84
C SER A 480 -20.43 -21.93 -3.35
N THR A 481 -20.40 -23.21 -3.00
CA THR A 481 -21.45 -24.16 -3.37
C THR A 481 -22.70 -24.06 -2.50
N ALA A 482 -22.55 -23.70 -1.21
CA ALA A 482 -23.69 -23.54 -0.30
C ALA A 482 -24.58 -22.33 -0.65
N TRP A 483 -24.06 -21.34 -1.38
CA TRP A 483 -24.85 -20.17 -1.83
C TRP A 483 -25.50 -20.34 -3.20
N SER A 484 -25.13 -21.37 -3.96
CA SER A 484 -25.78 -21.67 -5.24
C SER A 484 -27.06 -22.51 -5.09
N GLU A 485 -27.37 -22.98 -3.87
CA GLU A 485 -28.55 -23.80 -3.56
C GLU A 485 -29.64 -23.06 -2.74
N ILE A 486 -29.47 -21.76 -2.46
CA ILE A 486 -30.47 -20.88 -1.86
C ILE A 486 -30.91 -19.81 -2.87
#